data_9bba7ed16feee3a469fbf32b76627063
#
_entry.id   9bba7ed16feee3a469fbf32b76627063
#
_cell.length_a   1.000
_cell.length_b   1.000
_cell.length_c   1.000
_cell.angle_alpha   90.00
_cell.angle_beta   90.00
_cell.angle_gamma   90.00
#
_symmetry.space_group_name_H-M   'P 1'
#
loop_
_entity.id
_entity.type
_entity.pdbx_description
1 polymer ?
#
loop_
_entity_poly.entity_id
_entity_poly.type
_entity_poly.pdbx_seq_one_letter_code
_entity_poly.pdbx_strand_id
1 'polypeptide(L)'
;MAETRPGLSRPRRTGGDGNPEVFCADEQFAVSVDLGRWQTLALDVLESEGVRGAAELTVVFVDEETMQQLNAQYMGNNYATDVLAFPLDAVEATRTPGPGALTKGPDKNEFDIADLPLLLGDVVICPTVAIKQAPLHAGNEDDEMALLLVHGILHVLGNDHDTPDAAGAMQALERKHLESFHWHAAAPTNFRHVPEVQQ
;
A
#
# COMPACT_ATOMS: atom_id res chain seq x y z
N MET A 1 15.89 -2.21 34.61
CA MET A 1 14.97 -1.13 34.23
C MET A 1 14.21 -1.63 32.98
N ALA A 2 12.90 -1.85 33.11
CA ALA A 2 12.09 -2.38 32.03
C ALA A 2 11.67 -1.20 31.14
N GLU A 3 12.10 -1.19 29.87
CA GLU A 3 11.62 -0.23 28.88
C GLU A 3 10.16 -0.54 28.56
N THR A 4 9.32 0.44 28.84
CA THR A 4 7.89 0.40 28.52
C THR A 4 7.74 0.60 27.01
N ARG A 5 7.27 -0.42 26.32
CA ARG A 5 6.89 -0.32 24.90
C ARG A 5 5.80 0.75 24.76
N PRO A 6 5.92 1.71 23.83
CA PRO A 6 4.82 2.61 23.51
C PRO A 6 3.69 1.77 22.92
N GLY A 7 2.54 1.80 23.61
CA GLY A 7 1.36 1.06 23.19
C GLY A 7 0.87 1.56 21.84
N LEU A 8 0.52 0.63 20.97
CA LEU A 8 -0.27 0.84 19.74
C LEU A 8 -1.54 1.62 20.11
N SER A 9 -1.49 2.92 19.90
CA SER A 9 -2.67 3.78 19.95
C SER A 9 -3.46 3.55 18.66
N ARG A 10 -4.36 2.54 18.68
CA ARG A 10 -5.37 2.42 17.62
C ARG A 10 -6.19 3.71 17.62
N PRO A 11 -6.24 4.47 16.52
CA PRO A 11 -7.19 5.58 16.43
C PRO A 11 -8.60 5.02 16.64
N ARG A 12 -9.41 5.74 17.42
CA ARG A 12 -10.82 5.42 17.60
C ARG A 12 -11.47 5.39 16.22
N ARG A 13 -12.09 4.27 15.88
CA ARG A 13 -13.01 4.17 14.74
C ARG A 13 -14.09 5.24 14.92
N THR A 14 -14.00 6.32 14.19
CA THR A 14 -15.15 7.18 13.88
C THR A 14 -15.84 6.44 12.75
N GLY A 15 -17.08 6.00 12.99
CA GLY A 15 -17.90 5.28 12.01
C GLY A 15 -17.87 6.03 10.67
N GLY A 16 -17.54 5.30 9.59
CA GLY A 16 -17.16 5.86 8.32
C GLY A 16 -18.20 6.80 7.72
N ASP A 17 -17.73 7.96 7.36
CA ASP A 17 -18.40 8.93 6.46
C ASP A 17 -18.39 8.46 4.99
N GLY A 18 -18.08 7.17 4.76
CA GLY A 18 -18.10 6.56 3.42
C GLY A 18 -16.89 6.92 2.54
N ASN A 19 -15.78 7.38 3.12
CA ASN A 19 -14.53 7.66 2.41
C ASN A 19 -13.49 6.56 2.67
N PRO A 20 -12.50 6.38 1.77
CA PRO A 20 -11.37 5.49 2.01
C PRO A 20 -10.57 5.91 3.24
N GLU A 21 -10.08 4.94 4.00
CA GLU A 21 -9.20 5.15 5.15
C GLU A 21 -7.85 4.45 4.90
N VAL A 22 -6.77 5.10 5.30
CA VAL A 22 -5.42 4.52 5.26
C VAL A 22 -4.86 4.46 6.67
N PHE A 23 -4.41 3.28 7.08
CA PHE A 23 -3.75 3.06 8.36
C PHE A 23 -2.25 2.91 8.13
N CYS A 24 -1.46 3.81 8.74
CA CYS A 24 -0.01 3.73 8.68
C CYS A 24 0.55 3.31 10.05
N ALA A 25 1.50 2.36 10.04
CA ALA A 25 2.22 1.93 11.23
C ALA A 25 3.73 1.91 10.97
N ASP A 26 4.53 2.33 11.96
CA ASP A 26 5.99 2.24 11.93
C ASP A 26 6.42 1.21 12.98
N GLU A 27 6.91 0.07 12.52
CA GLU A 27 7.34 -1.06 13.35
C GLU A 27 8.88 -1.23 13.33
N GLN A 28 9.60 -0.23 12.79
CA GLN A 28 11.06 -0.17 12.76
C GLN A 28 11.57 1.06 13.52
N PHE A 29 12.87 1.12 13.81
CA PHE A 29 13.49 2.19 14.61
C PHE A 29 14.74 2.78 13.94
N ALA A 30 15.11 2.30 12.75
CA ALA A 30 16.36 2.68 12.09
C ALA A 30 16.25 4.02 11.34
N VAL A 31 15.06 4.34 10.83
CA VAL A 31 14.78 5.51 10.00
C VAL A 31 13.58 6.24 10.58
N SER A 32 13.62 7.56 10.62
CA SER A 32 12.44 8.37 10.99
C SER A 32 11.46 8.42 9.83
N VAL A 33 10.22 8.01 10.06
CA VAL A 33 9.15 7.97 9.04
C VAL A 33 8.04 8.96 9.40
N ASP A 34 7.72 9.88 8.49
CA ASP A 34 6.56 10.78 8.63
C ASP A 34 5.28 10.07 8.18
N LEU A 35 4.63 9.37 9.10
CA LEU A 35 3.41 8.60 8.84
C LEU A 35 2.28 9.46 8.26
N GLY A 36 2.14 10.71 8.71
CA GLY A 36 1.09 11.62 8.25
C GLY A 36 1.24 11.96 6.76
N ARG A 37 2.48 12.21 6.32
CA ARG A 37 2.80 12.45 4.91
C ARG A 37 2.46 11.27 4.03
N TRP A 38 2.90 10.06 4.43
CA TRP A 38 2.66 8.85 3.64
C TRP A 38 1.19 8.44 3.62
N GLN A 39 0.48 8.66 4.73
CA GLN A 39 -0.97 8.47 4.78
C GLN A 39 -1.70 9.40 3.81
N THR A 40 -1.28 10.68 3.74
CA THR A 40 -1.88 11.65 2.81
C THR A 40 -1.63 11.24 1.36
N LEU A 41 -0.38 10.91 0.99
CA LEU A 41 -0.05 10.45 -0.35
C LEU A 41 -0.87 9.20 -0.75
N ALA A 42 -1.00 8.24 0.17
CA ALA A 42 -1.77 7.03 -0.09
C ALA A 42 -3.26 7.33 -0.33
N LEU A 43 -3.86 8.21 0.46
CA LEU A 43 -5.25 8.66 0.27
C LEU A 43 -5.45 9.34 -1.09
N ASP A 44 -4.56 10.26 -1.46
CA ASP A 44 -4.62 10.97 -2.74
C ASP A 44 -4.54 9.99 -3.93
N VAL A 45 -3.69 8.97 -3.84
CA VAL A 45 -3.57 7.91 -4.86
C VAL A 45 -4.86 7.09 -4.94
N LEU A 46 -5.39 6.61 -3.81
CA LEU A 46 -6.65 5.84 -3.77
C LEU A 46 -7.80 6.62 -4.39
N GLU A 47 -7.95 7.90 -4.02
CA GLU A 47 -8.98 8.77 -4.57
C GLU A 47 -8.81 9.01 -6.07
N SER A 48 -7.57 9.20 -6.54
CA SER A 48 -7.25 9.39 -7.96
C SER A 48 -7.54 8.13 -8.80
N GLU A 49 -7.31 6.95 -8.23
CA GLU A 49 -7.64 5.65 -8.85
C GLU A 49 -9.14 5.29 -8.74
N GLY A 50 -9.94 6.20 -8.20
CA GLY A 50 -11.39 6.05 -8.18
C GLY A 50 -11.92 5.18 -7.05
N VAL A 51 -11.13 4.88 -6.03
CA VAL A 51 -11.61 4.22 -4.82
C VAL A 51 -12.59 5.14 -4.13
N ARG A 52 -13.81 4.66 -3.90
CA ARG A 52 -14.91 5.40 -3.28
C ARG A 52 -15.61 4.52 -2.26
N GLY A 53 -16.27 5.17 -1.31
CA GLY A 53 -16.94 4.45 -0.23
C GLY A 53 -16.01 4.03 0.88
N ALA A 54 -16.52 3.30 1.86
CA ALA A 54 -15.73 2.79 2.97
C ALA A 54 -14.77 1.70 2.47
N ALA A 55 -13.49 2.03 2.36
CA ALA A 55 -12.42 1.11 1.99
C ALA A 55 -11.22 1.33 2.92
N GLU A 56 -10.47 0.29 3.23
CA GLU A 56 -9.33 0.33 4.14
C GLU A 56 -8.07 -0.20 3.45
N LEU A 57 -6.98 0.56 3.53
CA LEU A 57 -5.62 0.16 3.15
C LEU A 57 -4.72 0.24 4.37
N THR A 58 -3.83 -0.74 4.56
CA THR A 58 -2.79 -0.67 5.58
C THR A 58 -1.42 -0.43 4.93
N VAL A 59 -0.62 0.47 5.51
CA VAL A 59 0.78 0.69 5.14
C VAL A 59 1.63 0.46 6.38
N VAL A 60 2.59 -0.48 6.31
CA VAL A 60 3.44 -0.81 7.44
C VAL A 60 4.90 -0.63 7.05
N PHE A 61 5.64 0.12 7.89
CA PHE A 61 7.09 0.27 7.73
C PHE A 61 7.79 -0.71 8.68
N VAL A 62 8.64 -1.59 8.13
CA VAL A 62 9.29 -2.67 8.88
C VAL A 62 10.80 -2.64 8.72
N ASP A 63 11.53 -3.34 9.61
CA ASP A 63 12.96 -3.53 9.50
C ASP A 63 13.33 -4.63 8.47
N GLU A 64 14.64 -4.74 8.17
CA GLU A 64 15.15 -5.70 7.19
C GLU A 64 14.91 -7.15 7.62
N GLU A 65 14.97 -7.45 8.92
CA GLU A 65 14.74 -8.82 9.42
C GLU A 65 13.29 -9.25 9.20
N THR A 66 12.36 -8.39 9.57
CA THR A 66 10.92 -8.62 9.35
C THR A 66 10.59 -8.72 7.87
N MET A 67 11.15 -7.80 7.03
CA MET A 67 10.95 -7.83 5.59
C MET A 67 11.50 -9.13 4.96
N GLN A 68 12.67 -9.59 5.39
CA GLN A 68 13.24 -10.85 4.93
C GLN A 68 12.36 -12.05 5.28
N GLN A 69 11.81 -12.07 6.50
CA GLN A 69 10.89 -13.14 6.93
C GLN A 69 9.62 -13.16 6.07
N LEU A 70 9.02 -12.00 5.81
CA LEU A 70 7.84 -11.87 4.95
C LEU A 70 8.14 -12.30 3.51
N ASN A 71 9.26 -11.84 2.94
CA ASN A 71 9.68 -12.20 1.58
C ASN A 71 9.95 -13.71 1.46
N ALA A 72 10.58 -14.31 2.48
CA ALA A 72 10.80 -15.76 2.51
C ALA A 72 9.48 -16.55 2.63
N GLN A 73 8.56 -16.08 3.44
CA GLN A 73 7.30 -16.76 3.68
C GLN A 73 6.34 -16.69 2.48
N TYR A 74 6.22 -15.54 1.84
CA TYR A 74 5.19 -15.28 0.82
C TYR A 74 5.70 -15.35 -0.61
N MET A 75 6.97 -14.95 -0.85
CA MET A 75 7.58 -14.93 -2.18
C MET A 75 8.65 -16.02 -2.38
N GLY A 76 9.03 -16.75 -1.30
CA GLY A 76 10.05 -17.79 -1.37
C GLY A 76 11.48 -17.28 -1.44
N ASN A 77 11.73 -15.98 -1.26
CA ASN A 77 13.03 -15.32 -1.39
C ASN A 77 13.64 -15.03 -0.01
N ASN A 78 14.83 -15.50 0.28
CA ASN A 78 15.48 -15.34 1.58
C ASN A 78 16.39 -14.10 1.65
N TYR A 79 15.84 -12.93 1.30
CA TYR A 79 16.48 -11.61 1.45
C TYR A 79 15.42 -10.53 1.70
N ALA A 80 15.84 -9.42 2.31
CA ALA A 80 14.94 -8.27 2.48
C ALA A 80 14.75 -7.54 1.15
N THR A 81 13.50 -7.37 0.73
CA THR A 81 13.13 -6.48 -0.38
C THR A 81 12.73 -5.10 0.15
N ASP A 82 12.50 -4.16 -0.71
CA ASP A 82 12.09 -2.78 -0.43
C ASP A 82 10.59 -2.66 -0.13
N VAL A 83 9.75 -3.34 -0.93
CA VAL A 83 8.29 -3.32 -0.79
C VAL A 83 7.69 -4.69 -1.05
N LEU A 84 6.60 -4.99 -0.35
CA LEU A 84 5.69 -6.10 -0.61
C LEU A 84 4.26 -5.57 -0.60
N ALA A 85 3.44 -6.02 -1.55
CA ALA A 85 2.02 -5.71 -1.63
C ALA A 85 1.20 -6.99 -1.48
N PHE A 86 0.20 -6.95 -0.60
CA PHE A 86 -0.70 -8.06 -0.32
C PHE A 86 -2.13 -7.63 -0.61
N PRO A 87 -2.62 -7.77 -1.86
CA PRO A 87 -4.01 -7.49 -2.16
C PRO A 87 -4.90 -8.47 -1.38
N LEU A 88 -5.88 -7.93 -0.68
CA LEU A 88 -6.97 -8.73 -0.13
C LEU A 88 -8.06 -8.80 -1.20
N ASP A 89 -8.83 -9.90 -1.23
CA ASP A 89 -9.76 -10.29 -2.31
C ASP A 89 -10.89 -9.28 -2.62
N ALA A 90 -10.61 -8.00 -2.58
CA ALA A 90 -11.51 -6.93 -3.01
C ALA A 90 -11.93 -7.11 -4.50
N VAL A 91 -11.11 -7.78 -5.30
CA VAL A 91 -11.43 -8.11 -6.71
C VAL A 91 -12.52 -9.17 -6.80
N GLU A 92 -12.67 -10.06 -5.82
CA GLU A 92 -13.78 -11.02 -5.79
C GLU A 92 -15.11 -10.41 -5.26
N ALA A 93 -15.04 -9.39 -4.42
CA ALA A 93 -16.24 -8.70 -3.92
C ALA A 93 -16.99 -7.90 -5.00
N THR A 94 -16.32 -7.53 -6.10
CA THR A 94 -16.95 -6.89 -7.27
C THR A 94 -17.48 -7.90 -8.29
N ARG A 95 -17.17 -9.19 -8.15
CA ARG A 95 -17.82 -10.24 -8.93
C ARG A 95 -19.20 -10.48 -8.34
N THR A 96 -20.21 -10.07 -9.07
CA THR A 96 -21.65 -10.26 -8.82
C THR A 96 -21.90 -11.62 -8.17
N PRO A 97 -22.55 -11.70 -6.98
CA PRO A 97 -22.97 -12.98 -6.43
C PRO A 97 -23.88 -13.67 -7.45
N GLY A 98 -23.50 -14.88 -7.85
CA GLY A 98 -24.34 -15.70 -8.70
C GLY A 98 -25.74 -15.88 -8.07
N PRO A 99 -26.79 -16.11 -8.85
CA PRO A 99 -28.15 -16.26 -8.34
C PRO A 99 -28.23 -17.54 -7.50
N GLY A 100 -28.15 -17.39 -6.16
CA GLY A 100 -28.26 -18.52 -5.21
C GLY A 100 -27.69 -18.28 -3.82
N ALA A 101 -26.98 -17.21 -3.54
CA ALA A 101 -26.25 -17.05 -2.29
C ALA A 101 -26.95 -16.26 -1.17
N LEU A 102 -28.26 -16.05 -1.23
CA LEU A 102 -29.01 -15.40 -0.13
C LEU A 102 -30.30 -16.15 0.16
N THR A 103 -30.23 -17.21 0.94
CA THR A 103 -31.40 -17.68 1.71
C THR A 103 -31.48 -16.87 2.99
N LYS A 104 -32.43 -15.96 2.99
CA LYS A 104 -32.83 -15.11 4.09
C LYS A 104 -33.29 -15.93 5.27
N GLY A 105 -32.48 -15.99 6.34
CA GLY A 105 -32.91 -16.44 7.66
C GLY A 105 -33.46 -15.25 8.45
N PRO A 106 -34.48 -15.45 9.29
CA PRO A 106 -35.06 -14.37 10.06
C PRO A 106 -34.36 -14.23 11.42
N ASP A 107 -33.31 -13.43 11.48
CA ASP A 107 -32.90 -12.83 12.75
C ASP A 107 -32.11 -11.53 12.45
N LYS A 108 -32.79 -10.44 12.76
CA LYS A 108 -32.25 -9.08 12.71
C LYS A 108 -31.27 -8.87 13.86
N ASN A 109 -30.00 -9.16 13.68
CA ASN A 109 -28.94 -8.45 14.38
C ASN A 109 -28.38 -7.39 13.43
N GLU A 110 -28.40 -6.14 13.89
CA GLU A 110 -28.20 -4.89 13.15
C GLU A 110 -26.77 -4.65 12.64
N PHE A 111 -26.13 -5.65 12.07
CA PHE A 111 -24.90 -5.49 11.29
C PHE A 111 -25.19 -5.93 9.86
N ASP A 112 -25.47 -4.94 9.02
CA ASP A 112 -25.52 -5.19 7.59
C ASP A 112 -24.07 -5.36 7.10
N ILE A 113 -23.76 -6.51 6.44
CA ILE A 113 -22.44 -6.77 5.85
C ILE A 113 -22.08 -5.65 4.85
N ALA A 114 -23.08 -4.96 4.30
CA ALA A 114 -22.92 -3.82 3.43
C ALA A 114 -22.30 -2.57 4.14
N ASP A 115 -22.32 -2.53 5.47
CA ASP A 115 -21.75 -1.42 6.26
C ASP A 115 -20.27 -1.67 6.64
N LEU A 116 -19.70 -2.84 6.29
CA LEU A 116 -18.29 -3.11 6.54
C LEU A 116 -17.41 -2.48 5.45
N PRO A 117 -16.29 -1.84 5.83
CA PRO A 117 -15.35 -1.31 4.85
C PRO A 117 -14.75 -2.43 3.99
N LEU A 118 -14.55 -2.13 2.72
CA LEU A 118 -13.82 -3.00 1.79
C LEU A 118 -12.34 -3.00 2.17
N LEU A 119 -11.80 -4.15 2.56
CA LEU A 119 -10.38 -4.28 2.83
C LEU A 119 -9.62 -4.41 1.50
N LEU A 120 -8.82 -3.38 1.15
CA LEU A 120 -8.06 -3.36 -0.09
C LEU A 120 -6.84 -4.27 0.00
N GLY A 121 -6.09 -4.18 1.09
CA GLY A 121 -4.87 -4.95 1.31
C GLY A 121 -3.83 -4.21 2.15
N ASP A 122 -2.62 -4.78 2.14
CA ASP A 122 -1.49 -4.25 2.90
C ASP A 122 -0.33 -3.93 1.98
N VAL A 123 0.33 -2.79 2.22
CA VAL A 123 1.62 -2.41 1.62
C VAL A 123 2.66 -2.39 2.73
N VAL A 124 3.69 -3.22 2.61
CA VAL A 124 4.79 -3.33 3.58
C VAL A 124 6.05 -2.77 2.94
N ILE A 125 6.67 -1.78 3.57
CA ILE A 125 7.87 -1.09 3.06
C ILE A 125 9.02 -1.25 4.05
N CYS A 126 10.22 -1.49 3.53
CA CYS A 126 11.46 -1.51 4.31
C CYS A 126 12.28 -0.24 4.03
N PRO A 127 12.20 0.81 4.89
CA PRO A 127 12.86 2.09 4.64
C PRO A 127 14.37 1.97 4.49
N THR A 128 15.02 1.08 5.23
CA THR A 128 16.47 0.89 5.15
C THR A 128 16.92 0.31 3.82
N VAL A 129 16.14 -0.57 3.19
CA VAL A 129 16.40 -1.07 1.84
C VAL A 129 16.13 0.01 0.81
N ALA A 130 15.00 0.72 0.92
CA ALA A 130 14.64 1.83 0.04
C ALA A 130 15.76 2.90 -0.02
N ILE A 131 16.27 3.33 1.14
CA ILE A 131 17.37 4.30 1.21
C ILE A 131 18.65 3.81 0.51
N LYS A 132 18.98 2.53 0.63
CA LYS A 132 20.16 1.96 -0.05
C LYS A 132 20.01 1.95 -1.56
N GLN A 133 18.81 1.78 -2.07
CA GLN A 133 18.52 1.70 -3.51
C GLN A 133 18.31 3.07 -4.14
N ALA A 134 17.79 4.05 -3.41
CA ALA A 134 17.39 5.35 -3.88
C ALA A 134 18.41 6.05 -4.84
N PRO A 135 19.74 6.03 -4.61
CA PRO A 135 20.69 6.67 -5.53
C PRO A 135 20.72 6.08 -6.95
N LEU A 136 20.31 4.82 -7.10
CA LEU A 136 20.30 4.08 -8.37
C LEU A 136 18.93 4.11 -9.04
N HIS A 137 17.87 4.46 -8.28
CA HIS A 137 16.48 4.45 -8.69
C HIS A 137 15.90 5.88 -8.74
N ALA A 138 15.04 6.22 -7.79
CA ALA A 138 14.34 7.50 -7.80
C ALA A 138 15.25 8.72 -7.56
N GLY A 139 16.49 8.51 -7.14
CA GLY A 139 17.51 9.54 -7.02
C GLY A 139 17.72 10.06 -5.60
N ASN A 140 16.73 10.00 -4.74
CA ASN A 140 16.80 10.33 -3.31
C ASN A 140 15.81 9.49 -2.50
N GLU A 141 15.97 9.50 -1.17
CA GLU A 141 15.22 8.66 -0.23
C GLU A 141 13.72 8.97 -0.23
N ASP A 142 13.36 10.24 -0.31
CA ASP A 142 11.97 10.69 -0.31
C ASP A 142 11.22 10.25 -1.59
N ASP A 143 11.85 10.42 -2.74
CA ASP A 143 11.30 10.00 -4.03
C ASP A 143 11.20 8.48 -4.11
N GLU A 144 12.17 7.74 -3.57
CA GLU A 144 12.14 6.29 -3.51
C GLU A 144 10.98 5.79 -2.64
N MET A 145 10.83 6.31 -1.42
CA MET A 145 9.74 5.95 -0.53
C MET A 145 8.37 6.26 -1.15
N ALA A 146 8.24 7.39 -1.84
CA ALA A 146 7.01 7.75 -2.53
C ALA A 146 6.72 6.81 -3.70
N LEU A 147 7.74 6.45 -4.49
CA LEU A 147 7.63 5.49 -5.58
C LEU A 147 7.17 4.12 -5.08
N LEU A 148 7.82 3.58 -4.04
CA LEU A 148 7.48 2.28 -3.48
C LEU A 148 6.05 2.24 -2.90
N LEU A 149 5.62 3.32 -2.24
CA LEU A 149 4.25 3.43 -1.74
C LEU A 149 3.23 3.43 -2.87
N VAL A 150 3.42 4.26 -3.89
CA VAL A 150 2.53 4.32 -5.06
C VAL A 150 2.50 2.97 -5.78
N HIS A 151 3.66 2.36 -6.03
CA HIS A 151 3.81 1.05 -6.65
C HIS A 151 3.04 -0.03 -5.89
N GLY A 152 3.24 -0.12 -4.57
CA GLY A 152 2.54 -1.08 -3.73
C GLY A 152 1.02 -0.88 -3.74
N ILE A 153 0.54 0.36 -3.73
CA ILE A 153 -0.90 0.68 -3.81
C ILE A 153 -1.46 0.23 -5.16
N LEU A 154 -0.76 0.49 -6.27
CA LEU A 154 -1.21 0.07 -7.59
C LEU A 154 -1.31 -1.46 -7.69
N HIS A 155 -0.38 -2.21 -7.07
CA HIS A 155 -0.48 -3.67 -6.97
C HIS A 155 -1.69 -4.10 -6.15
N VAL A 156 -1.95 -3.48 -4.99
CA VAL A 156 -3.13 -3.75 -4.17
C VAL A 156 -4.42 -3.51 -4.97
N LEU A 157 -4.43 -2.53 -5.87
CA LEU A 157 -5.56 -2.24 -6.76
C LEU A 157 -5.63 -3.13 -8.01
N GLY A 158 -4.73 -4.12 -8.12
CA GLY A 158 -4.76 -5.13 -9.20
C GLY A 158 -4.02 -4.72 -10.47
N ASN A 159 -3.21 -3.67 -10.42
CA ASN A 159 -2.28 -3.38 -11.51
C ASN A 159 -1.10 -4.36 -11.42
N ASP A 160 -0.67 -4.86 -12.56
CA ASP A 160 0.42 -5.81 -12.68
C ASP A 160 1.39 -5.35 -13.77
N HIS A 161 2.60 -5.91 -13.78
CA HIS A 161 3.66 -5.56 -14.71
C HIS A 161 4.31 -6.80 -15.38
N ASP A 162 3.57 -7.91 -15.43
CA ASP A 162 4.03 -9.20 -16.01
C ASP A 162 4.40 -9.12 -17.48
N THR A 163 3.97 -8.08 -18.20
CA THR A 163 4.31 -7.85 -19.59
C THR A 163 4.96 -6.48 -19.79
N PRO A 164 5.81 -6.28 -20.82
CA PRO A 164 6.41 -4.97 -21.07
C PRO A 164 5.40 -3.83 -21.25
N ASP A 165 4.24 -4.12 -21.85
CA ASP A 165 3.17 -3.14 -22.03
C ASP A 165 2.52 -2.78 -20.70
N ALA A 166 2.25 -3.77 -19.84
CA ALA A 166 1.70 -3.57 -18.49
C ALA A 166 2.69 -2.82 -17.60
N ALA A 167 3.98 -3.18 -17.64
CA ALA A 167 5.04 -2.47 -16.95
C ALA A 167 5.10 -0.99 -17.38
N GLY A 168 5.08 -0.70 -18.66
CA GLY A 168 5.04 0.67 -19.17
C GLY A 168 3.79 1.45 -18.74
N ALA A 169 2.63 0.80 -18.70
CA ALA A 169 1.39 1.40 -18.20
C ALA A 169 1.46 1.71 -16.71
N MET A 170 1.97 0.77 -15.89
CA MET A 170 2.13 0.97 -14.45
C MET A 170 3.13 2.09 -14.14
N GLN A 171 4.29 2.13 -14.79
CA GLN A 171 5.26 3.22 -14.66
C GLN A 171 4.68 4.59 -15.05
N ALA A 172 3.80 4.63 -16.04
CA ALA A 172 3.11 5.87 -16.42
C ALA A 172 2.13 6.34 -15.32
N LEU A 173 1.42 5.40 -14.67
CA LEU A 173 0.56 5.70 -13.52
C LEU A 173 1.36 6.16 -12.32
N GLU A 174 2.43 5.47 -11.96
CA GLU A 174 3.36 5.87 -10.88
C GLU A 174 3.84 7.30 -11.07
N ARG A 175 4.36 7.60 -12.25
CA ARG A 175 4.82 8.95 -12.60
C ARG A 175 3.71 9.99 -12.47
N LYS A 176 2.52 9.71 -12.99
CA LYS A 176 1.35 10.60 -12.90
C LYS A 176 1.00 10.92 -11.44
N HIS A 177 0.98 9.92 -10.55
CA HIS A 177 0.68 10.13 -9.13
C HIS A 177 1.79 10.90 -8.42
N LEU A 178 3.05 10.57 -8.68
CA LEU A 178 4.18 11.30 -8.10
C LEU A 178 4.23 12.76 -8.55
N GLU A 179 3.98 13.05 -9.82
CA GLU A 179 3.89 14.41 -10.34
C GLU A 179 2.73 15.20 -9.72
N SER A 180 1.60 14.54 -9.46
CA SER A 180 0.41 15.19 -8.91
C SER A 180 0.48 15.40 -7.40
N PHE A 181 0.97 14.43 -6.63
CA PHE A 181 0.76 14.35 -5.19
C PHE A 181 2.05 14.36 -4.36
N HIS A 182 3.20 14.10 -4.97
CA HIS A 182 4.49 14.12 -4.30
C HIS A 182 5.32 15.33 -4.70
N TRP A 183 5.64 15.48 -5.99
CA TRP A 183 6.44 16.62 -6.46
C TRP A 183 5.62 17.88 -6.72
N HIS A 184 4.32 17.76 -6.99
CA HIS A 184 3.45 18.86 -7.47
C HIS A 184 4.04 19.58 -8.69
N ALA A 185 4.82 18.86 -9.49
CA ALA A 185 5.57 19.34 -10.66
C ALA A 185 5.95 18.14 -11.55
N ALA A 186 6.57 18.41 -12.68
CA ALA A 186 7.17 17.36 -13.51
C ALA A 186 8.28 16.60 -12.76
N ALA A 187 8.44 15.33 -13.10
CA ALA A 187 9.43 14.46 -12.47
C ALA A 187 10.85 15.06 -12.52
N PRO A 188 11.64 14.94 -11.43
CA PRO A 188 13.03 15.36 -11.41
C PRO A 188 13.85 14.69 -12.50
N THR A 189 14.87 15.36 -13.02
CA THR A 189 15.68 14.85 -14.14
C THR A 189 16.53 13.64 -13.78
N ASN A 190 16.77 13.41 -12.49
CA ASN A 190 17.48 12.26 -11.96
C ASN A 190 16.56 11.10 -11.56
N PHE A 191 15.25 11.29 -11.60
CA PHE A 191 14.28 10.23 -11.33
C PHE A 191 14.35 9.15 -12.40
N ARG A 192 14.40 7.90 -11.98
CA ARG A 192 14.38 6.72 -12.85
C ARG A 192 13.47 5.67 -12.25
N HIS A 193 12.62 5.09 -13.09
CA HIS A 193 12.04 3.79 -12.76
C HIS A 193 13.16 2.74 -12.85
N VAL A 194 13.18 1.81 -11.91
CA VAL A 194 14.08 0.67 -12.00
C VAL A 194 13.70 -0.13 -13.24
N PRO A 195 14.66 -0.53 -14.09
CA PRO A 195 14.40 -1.58 -15.06
C PRO A 195 14.11 -2.84 -14.25
N GLU A 196 12.94 -3.44 -14.45
CA GLU A 196 12.63 -4.73 -13.85
C GLU A 196 13.74 -5.71 -14.21
N VAL A 197 14.46 -6.16 -13.21
CA VAL A 197 15.35 -7.30 -13.35
C VAL A 197 14.41 -8.50 -13.48
N GLN A 198 14.32 -9.05 -14.69
CA GLN A 198 13.62 -10.32 -14.90
C GLN A 198 14.17 -11.32 -13.90
N GLN A 199 13.34 -11.68 -12.94
CA GLN A 199 13.62 -12.73 -11.97
C GLN A 199 13.38 -14.09 -12.61
#